data_6862a6492e3cccdd39bb29d72f3612fa
#
_entry.id   6862a6492e3cccdd39bb29d72f3612fa
#
_cell.length_a   1.000
_cell.length_b   1.000
_cell.length_c   1.000
_cell.angle_alpha   90.00
_cell.angle_beta   90.00
_cell.angle_gamma   90.00
#
_symmetry.space_group_name_H-M   'P 1'
#
loop_
_entity.id
_entity.type
_entity.pdbx_description
1 polymer ?
#
loop_
_entity_poly.entity_id
_entity_poly.type
_entity_poly.pdbx_seq_one_letter_code
_entity_poly.pdbx_strand_id
1 'polypeptide(L)'
;MEKNKKMIMQTEENTKISELLKKQIAQSEYPVVGAKFNNEYKNLDYSLEESGKIELIDINSKEGMKIYRRTLTFIMGMAFWRAYPKAHIVVDYQLSNAMYCTIENMEVTEEMMQKVKAKMQEIIDKDMKIEKRTMTRKEAEEFYKKTNTPKGRLQFDLEDNNEINMYYCGNYYNYFYEVVATHTGVTNIFDIQKYGNGFLLRYSSSKNVNILPKFKETKKLLW
;
A
#
# COMPACT_ATOMS: atom_id res chain seq x y z
N MET A 1 6.20 -17.25 -20.90
CA MET A 1 5.58 -15.93 -21.10
C MET A 1 4.08 -16.14 -21.35
N GLU A 2 3.30 -16.35 -20.30
CA GLU A 2 1.84 -16.40 -20.43
C GLU A 2 1.30 -14.97 -20.42
N LYS A 3 0.57 -14.67 -21.49
CA LYS A 3 -0.07 -13.37 -21.71
C LYS A 3 -1.13 -13.17 -20.62
N ASN A 4 -1.03 -12.06 -19.87
CA ASN A 4 -2.13 -11.54 -19.05
C ASN A 4 -3.43 -11.65 -19.86
N LYS A 5 -4.30 -12.54 -19.43
CA LYS A 5 -5.58 -12.81 -20.12
C LYS A 5 -6.49 -11.61 -19.90
N LYS A 6 -6.53 -10.73 -20.87
CA LYS A 6 -7.52 -9.65 -20.95
C LYS A 6 -8.89 -10.30 -21.14
N MET A 7 -9.79 -10.12 -20.18
CA MET A 7 -11.17 -10.62 -20.29
C MET A 7 -12.14 -9.46 -20.47
N ILE A 8 -12.99 -9.57 -21.47
CA ILE A 8 -14.17 -8.71 -21.62
C ILE A 8 -15.30 -9.48 -20.96
N MET A 9 -15.92 -8.92 -19.94
CA MET A 9 -17.01 -9.56 -19.23
C MET A 9 -18.30 -8.73 -19.31
N GLN A 10 -19.42 -9.41 -19.52
CA GLN A 10 -20.73 -8.87 -19.16
C GLN A 10 -20.89 -9.11 -17.66
N THR A 11 -21.11 -8.05 -16.91
CA THR A 11 -21.23 -8.10 -15.45
C THR A 11 -22.69 -7.97 -15.03
N GLU A 12 -23.07 -8.67 -13.98
CA GLU A 12 -24.23 -8.31 -13.17
C GLU A 12 -23.87 -7.04 -12.40
N GLU A 13 -24.74 -6.05 -12.42
CA GLU A 13 -24.52 -4.76 -11.73
C GLU A 13 -24.17 -4.98 -10.23
N ASN A 14 -23.21 -4.21 -9.74
CA ASN A 14 -22.71 -4.22 -8.36
C ASN A 14 -21.93 -5.46 -7.90
N THR A 15 -21.42 -6.29 -8.82
CA THR A 15 -20.55 -7.41 -8.43
C THR A 15 -19.11 -6.94 -8.23
N LYS A 16 -18.48 -7.36 -7.13
CA LYS A 16 -17.07 -7.04 -6.85
C LYS A 16 -16.14 -7.81 -7.77
N ILE A 17 -15.01 -7.19 -8.15
CA ILE A 17 -13.97 -7.84 -8.97
C ILE A 17 -13.48 -9.13 -8.29
N SER A 18 -13.28 -9.13 -6.97
CA SER A 18 -12.85 -10.30 -6.20
C SER A 18 -13.83 -11.47 -6.27
N GLU A 19 -15.13 -11.21 -6.32
CA GLU A 19 -16.18 -12.22 -6.42
C GLU A 19 -16.27 -12.75 -7.84
N LEU A 20 -16.34 -11.84 -8.82
CA LEU A 20 -16.43 -12.16 -10.24
C LEU A 20 -15.24 -13.01 -10.73
N LEU A 21 -14.02 -12.66 -10.30
CA LEU A 21 -12.77 -13.30 -10.75
C LEU A 21 -12.15 -14.23 -9.69
N LYS A 22 -12.92 -14.70 -8.73
CA LYS A 22 -12.44 -15.53 -7.61
C LYS A 22 -11.60 -16.73 -8.06
N LYS A 23 -12.04 -17.45 -9.12
CA LYS A 23 -11.32 -18.59 -9.65
C LYS A 23 -9.98 -18.20 -10.27
N GLN A 24 -9.95 -17.13 -11.05
CA GLN A 24 -8.75 -16.62 -11.72
C GLN A 24 -7.73 -16.08 -10.71
N ILE A 25 -8.21 -15.38 -9.67
CA ILE A 25 -7.39 -14.91 -8.57
C ILE A 25 -6.75 -16.11 -7.83
N ALA A 26 -7.54 -17.15 -7.52
CA ALA A 26 -7.05 -18.34 -6.84
C ALA A 26 -6.07 -19.18 -7.69
N GLN A 27 -6.13 -19.09 -9.01
CA GLN A 27 -5.24 -19.78 -9.94
C GLN A 27 -4.01 -18.97 -10.33
N SER A 28 -3.90 -17.74 -9.85
CA SER A 28 -2.73 -16.90 -10.14
C SER A 28 -1.47 -17.44 -9.47
N GLU A 29 -0.38 -17.50 -10.21
CA GLU A 29 0.94 -17.92 -9.68
C GLU A 29 1.45 -16.98 -8.59
N TYR A 30 1.10 -15.70 -8.69
CA TYR A 30 1.52 -14.66 -7.74
C TYR A 30 0.29 -13.99 -7.11
N PRO A 31 0.41 -13.44 -5.89
CA PRO A 31 -0.66 -12.71 -5.25
C PRO A 31 -1.20 -11.58 -6.14
N VAL A 32 -2.51 -11.60 -6.38
CA VAL A 32 -3.23 -10.55 -7.10
C VAL A 32 -3.53 -9.41 -6.13
N VAL A 33 -3.13 -8.20 -6.46
CA VAL A 33 -3.19 -7.02 -5.57
C VAL A 33 -4.15 -5.94 -6.05
N GLY A 34 -4.68 -6.09 -7.26
CA GLY A 34 -5.63 -5.17 -7.86
C GLY A 34 -6.06 -5.60 -9.26
N ALA A 35 -6.77 -4.73 -9.92
CA ALA A 35 -7.16 -4.92 -11.31
C ALA A 35 -7.12 -3.60 -12.08
N LYS A 36 -7.06 -3.69 -13.40
CA LYS A 36 -7.27 -2.59 -14.33
C LYS A 36 -8.62 -2.79 -14.99
N PHE A 37 -9.57 -1.92 -14.69
CA PHE A 37 -10.90 -1.91 -15.27
C PHE A 37 -11.04 -0.68 -16.19
N ASN A 38 -11.38 -0.89 -17.45
CA ASN A 38 -11.48 0.18 -18.47
C ASN A 38 -10.30 1.16 -18.44
N ASN A 39 -9.06 0.64 -18.29
CA ASN A 39 -7.81 1.38 -18.15
C ASN A 39 -7.57 2.12 -16.81
N GLU A 40 -8.46 2.03 -15.84
CA GLU A 40 -8.31 2.58 -14.50
C GLU A 40 -7.88 1.51 -13.49
N TYR A 41 -7.01 1.87 -12.55
CA TYR A 41 -6.60 0.98 -11.47
C TYR A 41 -7.66 0.94 -10.38
N LYS A 42 -8.11 -0.27 -10.04
CA LYS A 42 -9.11 -0.54 -9.01
C LYS A 42 -8.57 -1.57 -8.01
N ASN A 43 -9.00 -1.46 -6.76
CA ASN A 43 -8.78 -2.55 -5.81
C ASN A 43 -9.76 -3.70 -6.11
N LEU A 44 -9.51 -4.87 -5.52
CA LEU A 44 -10.33 -6.05 -5.80
C LEU A 44 -11.75 -5.99 -5.19
N ASP A 45 -11.99 -5.09 -4.25
CA ASP A 45 -13.32 -4.84 -3.65
C ASP A 45 -14.15 -3.81 -4.43
N TYR A 46 -13.64 -3.28 -5.54
CA TYR A 46 -14.39 -2.39 -6.41
C TYR A 46 -15.60 -3.12 -7.01
N SER A 47 -16.79 -2.55 -6.83
CA SER A 47 -18.03 -3.04 -7.43
C SER A 47 -18.17 -2.49 -8.85
N LEU A 48 -18.46 -3.38 -9.80
CA LEU A 48 -18.59 -3.04 -11.21
C LEU A 48 -19.99 -2.44 -11.46
N GLU A 49 -20.05 -1.25 -12.00
CA GLU A 49 -21.30 -0.54 -12.32
C GLU A 49 -21.69 -0.72 -13.80
N GLU A 50 -20.75 -1.17 -14.62
CA GLU A 50 -20.94 -1.36 -16.07
C GLU A 50 -20.12 -2.56 -16.57
N SER A 51 -20.44 -3.04 -17.77
CA SER A 51 -19.64 -4.05 -18.45
C SER A 51 -18.35 -3.43 -18.97
N GLY A 52 -17.25 -4.17 -18.90
CA GLY A 52 -15.97 -3.64 -19.31
C GLY A 52 -14.86 -4.67 -19.36
N LYS A 53 -13.68 -4.16 -19.66
CA LYS A 53 -12.48 -4.97 -19.77
C LYS A 53 -11.73 -4.97 -18.44
N ILE A 54 -11.52 -6.17 -17.89
CA ILE A 54 -10.78 -6.38 -16.66
C ILE A 54 -9.45 -7.09 -16.95
N GLU A 55 -8.38 -6.61 -16.32
CA GLU A 55 -7.05 -7.21 -16.32
C GLU A 55 -6.57 -7.30 -14.88
N LEU A 56 -6.35 -8.53 -14.36
CA LEU A 56 -5.82 -8.73 -13.03
C LEU A 56 -4.36 -8.26 -12.95
N ILE A 57 -4.01 -7.67 -11.82
CA ILE A 57 -2.68 -7.15 -11.54
C ILE A 57 -2.10 -7.92 -10.36
N ASP A 58 -1.08 -8.72 -10.62
CA ASP A 58 -0.29 -9.43 -9.63
C ASP A 58 1.02 -8.71 -9.29
N ILE A 59 1.68 -9.15 -8.22
CA ILE A 59 2.93 -8.55 -7.73
C ILE A 59 4.12 -8.74 -8.67
N ASN A 60 4.03 -9.63 -9.67
CA ASN A 60 5.08 -9.87 -10.66
C ASN A 60 5.08 -8.80 -11.77
N SER A 61 4.10 -7.91 -11.78
CA SER A 61 4.03 -6.75 -12.68
C SER A 61 4.63 -5.50 -12.03
N LYS A 62 5.02 -4.51 -12.86
CA LYS A 62 5.49 -3.21 -12.36
C LYS A 62 4.39 -2.47 -11.60
N GLU A 63 3.18 -2.54 -12.10
CA GLU A 63 1.98 -1.93 -11.52
C GLU A 63 1.62 -2.59 -10.19
N GLY A 64 1.64 -3.91 -10.15
CA GLY A 64 1.41 -4.66 -8.91
C GLY A 64 2.46 -4.39 -7.85
N MET A 65 3.71 -4.23 -8.23
CA MET A 65 4.77 -3.84 -7.28
C MET A 65 4.57 -2.42 -6.71
N LYS A 66 3.95 -1.50 -7.46
CA LYS A 66 3.56 -0.19 -6.92
C LYS A 66 2.45 -0.33 -5.86
N ILE A 67 1.45 -1.18 -6.12
CA ILE A 67 0.37 -1.48 -5.15
C ILE A 67 0.96 -2.17 -3.91
N TYR A 68 1.82 -3.18 -4.10
CA TYR A 68 2.55 -3.87 -3.03
C TYR A 68 3.29 -2.88 -2.12
N ARG A 69 4.09 -1.99 -2.70
CA ARG A 69 4.86 -0.98 -1.97
C ARG A 69 3.96 -0.03 -1.17
N ARG A 70 2.84 0.45 -1.74
CA ARG A 70 1.88 1.29 -1.02
C ARG A 70 1.21 0.55 0.13
N THR A 71 0.84 -0.71 -0.09
CA THR A 71 0.28 -1.57 0.95
C THR A 71 1.27 -1.79 2.08
N LEU A 72 2.54 -2.03 1.75
CA LEU A 72 3.61 -2.15 2.74
C LEU A 72 3.83 -0.85 3.52
N THR A 73 3.73 0.32 2.86
CA THR A 73 3.79 1.63 3.53
C THR A 73 2.60 1.84 4.48
N PHE A 74 1.40 1.41 4.08
CA PHE A 74 0.22 1.43 4.94
C PHE A 74 0.43 0.57 6.20
N ILE A 75 0.95 -0.65 6.02
CA ILE A 75 1.25 -1.57 7.14
C ILE A 75 2.34 -1.01 8.04
N MET A 76 3.38 -0.40 7.48
CA MET A 76 4.42 0.30 8.25
C MET A 76 3.81 1.40 9.13
N GLY A 77 2.98 2.26 8.54
CA GLY A 77 2.27 3.30 9.30
C GLY A 77 1.41 2.73 10.43
N MET A 78 0.68 1.64 10.18
CA MET A 78 -0.11 0.93 11.18
C MET A 78 0.75 0.32 12.29
N ALA A 79 1.91 -0.25 11.95
CA ALA A 79 2.85 -0.81 12.93
C ALA A 79 3.44 0.27 13.84
N PHE A 80 3.82 1.41 13.29
CA PHE A 80 4.26 2.57 14.08
C PHE A 80 3.14 3.12 14.95
N TRP A 81 1.94 3.28 14.42
CA TRP A 81 0.78 3.75 15.20
C TRP A 81 0.53 2.85 16.42
N ARG A 82 0.72 1.54 16.29
CA ARG A 82 0.57 0.59 17.41
C ARG A 82 1.74 0.62 18.38
N ALA A 83 2.97 0.73 17.90
CA ALA A 83 4.19 0.59 18.72
C ALA A 83 4.70 1.95 19.26
N TYR A 84 4.52 3.00 18.48
CA TYR A 84 5.01 4.36 18.73
C TYR A 84 4.00 5.39 18.23
N PRO A 85 2.83 5.53 18.90
CA PRO A 85 1.70 6.34 18.40
C PRO A 85 2.02 7.84 18.25
N LYS A 86 3.09 8.30 18.88
CA LYS A 86 3.56 9.70 18.77
C LYS A 86 4.59 9.91 17.65
N ALA A 87 5.03 8.85 16.95
CA ALA A 87 6.03 8.97 15.89
C ALA A 87 5.45 9.71 14.67
N HIS A 88 6.14 10.75 14.21
CA HIS A 88 5.83 11.48 12.98
C HIS A 88 6.72 10.94 11.85
N ILE A 89 6.23 9.99 11.08
CA ILE A 89 6.97 9.34 9.99
C ILE A 89 6.79 10.13 8.72
N VAL A 90 7.89 10.38 8.04
CA VAL A 90 7.92 10.93 6.69
C VAL A 90 8.51 9.88 5.75
N VAL A 91 7.83 9.65 4.63
CA VAL A 91 8.37 8.86 3.52
C VAL A 91 9.02 9.85 2.57
N ASP A 92 10.35 9.90 2.56
CA ASP A 92 11.10 10.96 1.87
C ASP A 92 11.25 10.67 0.38
N TYR A 93 11.99 9.62 0.04
CA TYR A 93 12.27 9.29 -1.36
C TYR A 93 12.61 7.81 -1.55
N GLN A 94 12.59 7.40 -2.81
CA GLN A 94 13.03 6.06 -3.19
C GLN A 94 14.55 6.03 -3.33
N LEU A 95 15.20 5.16 -2.55
CA LEU A 95 16.64 4.92 -2.60
C LEU A 95 16.90 3.49 -3.11
N SER A 96 17.29 3.35 -4.38
CA SER A 96 17.47 2.06 -5.03
C SER A 96 16.18 1.20 -4.95
N ASN A 97 16.23 0.04 -4.28
CA ASN A 97 15.12 -0.88 -4.05
C ASN A 97 14.52 -0.76 -2.64
N ALA A 98 14.59 0.42 -2.06
CA ALA A 98 14.04 0.75 -0.75
C ALA A 98 13.37 2.12 -0.78
N MET A 99 12.55 2.40 0.22
CA MET A 99 12.10 3.75 0.54
C MET A 99 12.86 4.23 1.77
N TYR A 100 13.47 5.38 1.66
CA TYR A 100 14.06 6.09 2.79
C TYR A 100 12.99 6.85 3.52
N CYS A 101 12.97 6.69 4.84
CA CYS A 101 12.00 7.31 5.72
C CYS A 101 12.72 7.95 6.91
N THR A 102 12.14 9.01 7.44
CA THR A 102 12.60 9.70 8.65
C THR A 102 11.50 9.76 9.70
N ILE A 103 11.87 10.07 10.93
CA ILE A 103 10.95 10.37 12.04
C ILE A 103 11.33 11.76 12.54
N GLU A 104 10.41 12.72 12.40
CA GLU A 104 10.71 14.13 12.70
C GLU A 104 10.90 14.43 14.17
N ASN A 105 10.23 13.71 15.06
CA ASN A 105 10.09 14.06 16.46
C ASN A 105 10.75 13.07 17.44
N MET A 106 11.48 12.09 16.93
CA MET A 106 12.26 11.16 17.75
C MET A 106 13.42 10.53 16.97
N GLU A 107 14.44 10.09 17.68
CA GLU A 107 15.58 9.40 17.08
C GLU A 107 15.21 7.98 16.64
N VAL A 108 15.70 7.57 15.48
CA VAL A 108 15.57 6.21 14.97
C VAL A 108 16.63 5.32 15.61
N THR A 109 16.22 4.25 16.29
CA THR A 109 17.12 3.28 16.91
C THR A 109 16.96 1.90 16.28
N GLU A 110 17.97 1.04 16.39
CA GLU A 110 17.90 -0.36 15.94
C GLU A 110 16.79 -1.14 16.67
N GLU A 111 16.64 -0.92 17.97
CA GLU A 111 15.59 -1.54 18.78
C GLU A 111 14.20 -1.15 18.28
N MET A 112 13.99 0.13 17.94
CA MET A 112 12.75 0.61 17.34
C MET A 112 12.46 -0.11 16.03
N MET A 113 13.46 -0.26 15.16
CA MET A 113 13.29 -0.94 13.88
C MET A 113 12.94 -2.42 14.05
N GLN A 114 13.58 -3.12 14.98
CA GLN A 114 13.25 -4.51 15.30
C GLN A 114 11.81 -4.65 15.81
N LYS A 115 11.38 -3.77 16.70
CA LYS A 115 10.02 -3.78 17.25
C LYS A 115 8.97 -3.47 16.18
N VAL A 116 9.22 -2.48 15.32
CA VAL A 116 8.32 -2.14 14.21
C VAL A 116 8.27 -3.28 13.19
N LYS A 117 9.42 -3.88 12.84
CA LYS A 117 9.48 -5.05 11.96
C LYS A 117 8.63 -6.21 12.48
N ALA A 118 8.78 -6.56 13.76
CA ALA A 118 7.97 -7.60 14.38
C ALA A 118 6.47 -7.28 14.33
N LYS A 119 6.10 -6.01 14.56
CA LYS A 119 4.71 -5.57 14.48
C LYS A 119 4.16 -5.57 13.06
N MET A 120 4.96 -5.22 12.05
CA MET A 120 4.60 -5.35 10.64
C MET A 120 4.36 -6.83 10.28
N GLN A 121 5.25 -7.73 10.71
CA GLN A 121 5.09 -9.16 10.46
C GLN A 121 3.80 -9.70 11.09
N GLU A 122 3.51 -9.34 12.35
CA GLU A 122 2.25 -9.72 13.02
C GLU A 122 1.01 -9.28 12.23
N ILE A 123 1.02 -8.07 11.66
CA ILE A 123 -0.08 -7.53 10.85
C ILE A 123 -0.22 -8.32 9.55
N ILE A 124 0.89 -8.63 8.90
CA ILE A 124 0.93 -9.38 7.64
C ILE A 124 0.44 -10.82 7.85
N ASP A 125 0.93 -11.50 8.90
CA ASP A 125 0.58 -12.89 9.21
C ASP A 125 -0.92 -13.05 9.56
N LYS A 126 -1.55 -11.99 10.09
CA LYS A 126 -2.99 -11.97 10.35
C LYS A 126 -3.86 -11.80 9.10
N ASP A 127 -3.26 -11.49 7.97
CA ASP A 127 -3.94 -11.23 6.69
C ASP A 127 -5.21 -10.39 6.84
N MET A 128 -5.06 -9.22 7.47
CA MET A 128 -6.18 -8.35 7.82
C MET A 128 -6.75 -7.67 6.57
N LYS A 129 -8.08 -7.54 6.52
CA LYS A 129 -8.75 -6.80 5.45
C LYS A 129 -8.43 -5.31 5.52
N ILE A 130 -8.17 -4.72 4.35
CA ILE A 130 -8.01 -3.27 4.15
C ILE A 130 -9.21 -2.78 3.33
N GLU A 131 -10.04 -1.95 3.92
CA GLU A 131 -11.23 -1.39 3.28
C GLU A 131 -10.94 0.02 2.75
N LYS A 132 -11.35 0.27 1.52
CA LYS A 132 -11.36 1.62 0.95
C LYS A 132 -12.71 2.27 1.21
N ARG A 133 -12.70 3.52 1.69
CA ARG A 133 -13.88 4.38 1.81
C ARG A 133 -13.60 5.71 1.14
N THR A 134 -14.45 6.10 0.22
CA THR A 134 -14.39 7.42 -0.41
C THR A 134 -15.25 8.37 0.40
N MET A 135 -14.73 9.55 0.69
CA MET A 135 -15.44 10.61 1.40
C MET A 135 -15.16 11.95 0.75
N THR A 136 -16.01 12.93 1.00
CA THR A 136 -15.76 14.29 0.55
C THR A 136 -14.56 14.91 1.29
N ARG A 137 -13.93 15.90 0.68
CA ARG A 137 -12.84 16.65 1.32
C ARG A 137 -13.23 17.19 2.69
N LYS A 138 -14.43 17.75 2.81
CA LYS A 138 -14.96 18.27 4.07
C LYS A 138 -15.07 17.22 5.17
N GLU A 139 -15.59 16.03 4.83
CA GLU A 139 -15.68 14.91 5.76
C GLU A 139 -14.29 14.44 6.20
N ALA A 140 -13.34 14.36 5.26
CA ALA A 140 -11.96 13.99 5.57
C ALA A 140 -11.29 15.02 6.51
N GLU A 141 -11.46 16.32 6.27
CA GLU A 141 -10.95 17.39 7.14
C GLU A 141 -11.54 17.32 8.55
N GLU A 142 -12.86 17.12 8.67
CA GLU A 142 -13.54 16.96 9.96
C GLU A 142 -13.04 15.71 10.70
N PHE A 143 -12.81 14.62 9.97
CA PHE A 143 -12.31 13.38 10.50
C PHE A 143 -10.89 13.55 11.06
N TYR A 144 -9.98 14.21 10.33
CA TYR A 144 -8.62 14.49 10.79
C TYR A 144 -8.58 15.48 11.97
N LYS A 145 -9.47 16.47 12.00
CA LYS A 145 -9.61 17.38 13.15
C LYS A 145 -10.02 16.62 14.41
N LYS A 146 -10.99 15.69 14.30
CA LYS A 146 -11.47 14.88 15.44
C LYS A 146 -10.40 13.93 15.98
N THR A 147 -9.53 13.43 15.11
CA THR A 147 -8.52 12.44 15.47
C THR A 147 -7.16 13.05 15.78
N ASN A 148 -7.05 14.39 15.70
CA ASN A 148 -5.83 15.17 15.96
C ASN A 148 -4.60 14.64 15.22
N THR A 149 -4.79 14.21 13.97
CA THR A 149 -3.73 13.65 13.13
C THR A 149 -3.26 14.72 12.16
N PRO A 150 -2.05 15.27 12.28
CA PRO A 150 -1.58 16.41 11.45
C PRO A 150 -1.35 16.04 9.98
N LYS A 151 -1.14 14.76 9.66
CA LYS A 151 -0.71 14.31 8.32
C LYS A 151 -1.71 14.50 7.19
N GLY A 152 -3.02 14.41 7.46
CA GLY A 152 -4.02 14.50 6.39
C GLY A 152 -4.15 15.89 5.78
N ARG A 153 -3.95 16.92 6.58
CA ARG A 153 -4.20 18.30 6.17
C ARG A 153 -3.28 18.78 5.04
N LEU A 154 -1.98 18.48 5.11
CA LEU A 154 -1.01 18.93 4.10
C LEU A 154 -1.16 18.19 2.77
N GLN A 155 -1.61 16.94 2.80
CA GLN A 155 -1.82 16.15 1.58
C GLN A 155 -3.07 16.60 0.81
N PHE A 156 -4.11 17.05 1.50
CA PHE A 156 -5.34 17.54 0.86
C PHE A 156 -5.17 18.88 0.18
N ASP A 157 -4.26 19.72 0.65
CA ASP A 157 -4.00 21.03 0.04
C ASP A 157 -3.33 20.95 -1.33
N LEU A 158 -2.79 19.77 -1.69
CA LEU A 158 -2.13 19.52 -2.97
C LEU A 158 -3.04 18.92 -4.05
N GLU A 159 -4.31 18.61 -3.72
CA GLU A 159 -5.22 17.94 -4.64
C GLU A 159 -6.48 18.76 -4.89
N ASP A 160 -6.79 18.96 -6.17
CA ASP A 160 -8.04 19.61 -6.63
C ASP A 160 -9.27 18.68 -6.56
N ASN A 161 -9.09 17.41 -6.15
CA ASN A 161 -10.16 16.42 -6.10
C ASN A 161 -11.07 16.61 -4.89
N ASN A 162 -12.38 16.64 -5.12
CA ASN A 162 -13.39 16.67 -4.06
C ASN A 162 -13.55 15.33 -3.31
N GLU A 163 -12.97 14.24 -3.84
CA GLU A 163 -13.07 12.89 -3.29
C GLU A 163 -11.74 12.41 -2.71
N ILE A 164 -11.78 11.99 -1.46
CA ILE A 164 -10.64 11.52 -0.70
C ILE A 164 -10.77 10.04 -0.41
N ASN A 165 -9.76 9.25 -0.81
CA ASN A 165 -9.73 7.82 -0.59
C ASN A 165 -9.05 7.49 0.74
N MET A 166 -9.84 7.11 1.74
CA MET A 166 -9.34 6.63 3.02
C MET A 166 -9.31 5.11 3.05
N TYR A 167 -8.20 4.54 3.53
CA TYR A 167 -8.03 3.10 3.71
C TYR A 167 -8.04 2.77 5.20
N TYR A 168 -8.80 1.75 5.58
CA TYR A 168 -9.04 1.31 6.96
C TYR A 168 -8.59 -0.13 7.15
N CYS A 169 -7.92 -0.40 8.28
CA CYS A 169 -7.59 -1.75 8.71
C CYS A 169 -7.77 -1.85 10.24
N GLY A 170 -8.87 -2.44 10.68
CA GLY A 170 -9.30 -2.36 12.08
C GLY A 170 -9.52 -0.90 12.50
N ASN A 171 -8.83 -0.46 13.55
CA ASN A 171 -8.92 0.91 14.05
C ASN A 171 -7.90 1.88 13.44
N TYR A 172 -7.04 1.39 12.54
CA TYR A 172 -6.07 2.21 11.83
C TYR A 172 -6.63 2.66 10.49
N TYR A 173 -6.31 3.88 10.09
CA TYR A 173 -6.66 4.45 8.80
C TYR A 173 -5.54 5.36 8.29
N ASN A 174 -5.46 5.47 6.98
CA ASN A 174 -4.57 6.43 6.33
C ASN A 174 -5.09 6.76 4.92
N TYR A 175 -4.69 7.93 4.44
CA TYR A 175 -4.97 8.40 3.10
C TYR A 175 -3.93 7.86 2.11
N PHE A 176 -4.40 7.40 0.96
CA PHE A 176 -3.57 7.11 -0.21
C PHE A 176 -4.30 7.53 -1.47
N TYR A 177 -3.62 8.29 -2.32
CA TYR A 177 -4.17 8.74 -3.59
C TYR A 177 -4.50 7.57 -4.53
N GLU A 178 -3.58 6.61 -4.63
CA GLU A 178 -3.71 5.47 -5.52
C GLU A 178 -4.10 4.18 -4.75
N VAL A 179 -4.33 3.12 -5.51
CA VAL A 179 -4.80 1.83 -5.00
C VAL A 179 -3.84 1.20 -4.00
N VAL A 180 -4.40 0.73 -2.89
CA VAL A 180 -3.81 -0.18 -1.88
C VAL A 180 -4.51 -1.53 -2.01
N ALA A 181 -3.80 -2.64 -1.77
CA ALA A 181 -4.39 -3.98 -1.81
C ALA A 181 -5.48 -4.16 -0.73
N THR A 182 -6.36 -5.12 -0.94
CA THR A 182 -7.49 -5.39 -0.04
C THR A 182 -7.12 -6.17 1.22
N HIS A 183 -5.90 -6.71 1.29
CA HIS A 183 -5.42 -7.53 2.40
C HIS A 183 -3.95 -7.27 2.73
N THR A 184 -3.57 -7.40 4.00
CA THR A 184 -2.20 -7.18 4.45
C THR A 184 -1.25 -8.31 4.10
N GLY A 185 -1.73 -9.55 3.98
CA GLY A 185 -0.93 -10.76 3.74
C GLY A 185 -0.23 -10.81 2.38
N VAL A 186 -0.58 -9.92 1.45
CA VAL A 186 0.07 -9.86 0.13
C VAL A 186 1.51 -9.31 0.18
N THR A 187 1.97 -8.75 1.31
CA THR A 187 3.25 -8.03 1.43
C THR A 187 4.27 -8.76 2.32
N ASN A 188 4.49 -10.03 2.06
CA ASN A 188 5.28 -10.92 2.92
C ASN A 188 6.82 -10.81 2.77
N ILE A 189 7.34 -10.16 1.72
CA ILE A 189 8.79 -10.02 1.46
C ILE A 189 9.22 -8.58 1.67
N PHE A 190 9.64 -8.27 2.89
CA PHE A 190 10.09 -6.94 3.26
C PHE A 190 11.20 -6.98 4.31
N ASP A 191 11.82 -5.85 4.53
CA ASP A 191 12.69 -5.58 5.67
C ASP A 191 12.61 -4.10 6.05
N ILE A 192 12.86 -3.80 7.32
CA ILE A 192 13.00 -2.44 7.82
C ILE A 192 14.25 -2.35 8.67
N GLN A 193 15.13 -1.40 8.38
CA GLN A 193 16.43 -1.27 9.05
C GLN A 193 16.83 0.18 9.21
N LYS A 194 17.52 0.50 10.30
CA LYS A 194 18.11 1.83 10.50
C LYS A 194 19.10 2.14 9.37
N TYR A 195 19.07 3.39 8.90
CA TYR A 195 20.00 3.89 7.89
C TYR A 195 20.22 5.39 8.09
N GLY A 196 21.45 5.79 8.42
CA GLY A 196 21.75 7.18 8.75
C GLY A 196 20.88 7.71 9.90
N ASN A 197 20.28 8.85 9.72
CA ASN A 197 19.35 9.47 10.69
C ASN A 197 17.90 8.97 10.55
N GLY A 198 17.64 8.12 9.56
CA GLY A 198 16.33 7.54 9.29
C GLY A 198 16.38 6.03 9.21
N PHE A 199 15.55 5.46 8.34
CA PHE A 199 15.48 4.03 8.11
C PHE A 199 15.06 3.71 6.67
N LEU A 200 15.34 2.48 6.26
CA LEU A 200 14.94 1.95 4.96
C LEU A 200 13.77 0.97 5.13
N LEU A 201 12.71 1.17 4.39
CA LEU A 201 11.70 0.16 4.14
C LEU A 201 12.05 -0.52 2.81
N ARG A 202 12.50 -1.77 2.89
CA ARG A 202 12.96 -2.59 1.77
C ARG A 202 11.87 -3.56 1.35
N TYR A 203 11.81 -3.87 0.06
CA TYR A 203 10.80 -4.76 -0.52
C TYR A 203 11.37 -5.51 -1.73
N SER A 204 10.66 -6.55 -2.16
CA SER A 204 11.01 -7.33 -3.35
C SER A 204 10.87 -6.49 -4.63
N SER A 205 11.19 -7.05 -5.76
CA SER A 205 11.02 -6.42 -7.07
C SER A 205 10.10 -7.25 -7.96
N SER A 206 9.47 -6.61 -8.94
CA SER A 206 8.66 -7.32 -9.94
C SER A 206 9.43 -8.36 -10.76
N LYS A 207 10.76 -8.28 -10.80
CA LYS A 207 11.62 -9.28 -11.47
C LYS A 207 11.86 -10.52 -10.61
N ASN A 208 11.79 -10.38 -9.29
CA ASN A 208 11.97 -11.47 -8.34
C ASN A 208 11.17 -11.16 -7.05
N VAL A 209 9.90 -11.55 -7.06
CA VAL A 209 8.94 -11.21 -6.01
C VAL A 209 9.18 -11.98 -4.70
N ASN A 210 9.89 -13.12 -4.77
CA ASN A 210 10.11 -14.01 -3.63
C ASN A 210 11.42 -13.75 -2.89
N ILE A 211 12.23 -12.81 -3.36
CA ILE A 211 13.55 -12.51 -2.78
C ILE A 211 13.64 -11.02 -2.46
N LEU A 212 14.09 -10.74 -1.24
CA LEU A 212 14.49 -9.38 -0.86
C LEU A 212 15.87 -9.09 -1.45
N PRO A 213 16.02 -8.17 -2.42
CA PRO A 213 17.30 -7.88 -3.03
C PRO A 213 18.28 -7.31 -1.99
N LYS A 214 19.56 -7.62 -2.12
CA LYS A 214 20.57 -6.95 -1.30
C LYS A 214 20.51 -5.44 -1.55
N PHE A 215 20.52 -4.66 -0.49
CA PHE A 215 20.60 -3.21 -0.61
C PHE A 215 21.95 -2.83 -1.22
N LYS A 216 21.91 -2.05 -2.30
CA LYS A 216 23.10 -1.48 -2.92
C LYS A 216 23.02 0.02 -2.79
N GLU A 217 23.92 0.58 -2.03
CA GLU A 217 24.07 2.02 -1.94
C GLU A 217 24.49 2.55 -3.32
N THR A 218 23.61 3.31 -3.95
CA THR A 218 23.99 4.05 -5.17
C THR A 218 24.64 5.35 -4.72
N LYS A 219 25.95 5.47 -4.94
CA LYS A 219 26.73 6.71 -4.74
C LYS A 219 26.29 7.81 -5.72
N LYS A 220 25.00 8.04 -5.90
CA LYS A 220 24.48 9.15 -6.70
C LYS A 220 23.71 10.06 -5.78
N LEU A 221 24.14 11.33 -5.80
CA LEU A 221 23.52 12.50 -5.18
C LEU A 221 24.03 12.85 -3.78
N LEU A 222 25.29 13.16 -3.68
CA LEU A 222 25.78 14.31 -2.91
C LEU A 222 26.05 15.42 -3.95
N TRP A 223 25.03 16.20 -4.27
CA TRP A 223 25.14 17.55 -4.86
C TRP A 223 24.27 18.48 -4.06
#